data_953c04780354713f6c993438d36547e2
#
_entry.id   953c04780354713f6c993438d36547e2
#
_cell.length_a   1.000
_cell.length_b   1.000
_cell.length_c   1.000
_cell.angle_alpha   90.00
_cell.angle_beta   90.00
_cell.angle_gamma   90.00
#
_symmetry.space_group_name_H-M   'P 1'
#
loop_
_entity.id
_entity.type
_entity.pdbx_description
1 polymer ?
#
loop_
_entity_poly.entity_id
_entity_poly.type
_entity_poly.pdbx_seq_one_letter_code
_entity_poly.pdbx_strand_id
1 'polypeptide(L)'
;MTGDITIGGRLKVTGDITTGGHLRIHNPEAGSRDFFYDDTDATRTFTVPARVTILSLRLQGAGGWDADGVSGGKGADIQALLHVTPGDVIRVRVARDGATAASAQVFHHDTLIAGAGSGGDAGAAGGRGGDGKTGDNGAKGTNAGFAHGGAGGAGGNGGGGGTGGDAGLVTVAGAPVADGRPGGPGSDGNDGTTGAGGGNGWQWGAYNPGIGGNGGGGGTTTGVGKGGTGDSDAGDGGDGSGHRGGTGGSGSGSGINAGGAGNSGGDGGSGGRGGRAGANGSTRSRGADGEAGRSGFGGGGGGGGSWGGGAIWFSGGGAGGGGGGGAGGQGGHGGTGGDSYFDARKATLVSADVNNTGAAKVTIAWGNHVFPA
;
A
#
# COMPACT_ATOMS: atom_id res chain seq x y z
N MET A 1 0.10 -71.02 -7.94
CA MET A 1 -0.44 -69.77 -7.35
C MET A 1 -0.52 -68.75 -8.45
N THR A 2 -1.69 -68.39 -8.83
CA THR A 2 -1.94 -67.28 -9.72
C THR A 2 -2.32 -66.11 -8.80
N GLY A 3 -1.40 -65.16 -8.61
CA GLY A 3 -1.65 -63.98 -7.83
C GLY A 3 -1.13 -62.77 -8.60
N ASP A 4 -1.88 -61.65 -8.55
CA ASP A 4 -1.47 -60.39 -9.14
C ASP A 4 -0.45 -59.72 -8.21
N ILE A 5 0.67 -59.22 -8.76
CA ILE A 5 1.63 -58.41 -8.04
C ILE A 5 1.35 -56.98 -8.42
N THR A 6 0.87 -56.20 -7.46
CA THR A 6 0.67 -54.73 -7.64
C THR A 6 1.91 -54.00 -7.10
N ILE A 7 2.60 -53.26 -7.96
CA ILE A 7 3.75 -52.45 -7.59
C ILE A 7 3.34 -50.97 -7.73
N GLY A 8 3.17 -50.31 -6.60
CA GLY A 8 2.97 -48.83 -6.56
C GLY A 8 4.32 -48.15 -6.58
N GLY A 9 4.81 -47.79 -7.77
CA GLY A 9 6.08 -47.08 -7.90
C GLY A 9 6.89 -47.54 -9.11
N ARG A 10 8.19 -47.16 -9.17
CA ARG A 10 9.11 -47.52 -10.24
C ARG A 10 9.63 -48.91 -10.05
N LEU A 11 9.31 -49.85 -10.94
CA LEU A 11 9.97 -51.13 -11.02
C LEU A 11 11.26 -51.02 -11.85
N LYS A 12 12.43 -51.17 -11.24
CA LYS A 12 13.70 -51.31 -11.96
C LYS A 12 14.08 -52.77 -11.94
N VAL A 13 14.03 -53.42 -13.11
CA VAL A 13 14.46 -54.82 -13.27
C VAL A 13 15.83 -54.81 -13.92
N THR A 14 16.81 -55.45 -13.27
CA THR A 14 18.17 -55.67 -13.82
C THR A 14 18.30 -57.13 -14.24
N GLY A 15 17.58 -57.52 -15.31
CA GLY A 15 17.55 -58.88 -15.83
C GLY A 15 16.23 -59.17 -16.54
N ASP A 16 16.10 -60.38 -17.09
CA ASP A 16 14.91 -60.78 -17.83
C ASP A 16 13.74 -61.10 -16.89
N ILE A 17 12.54 -60.61 -17.25
CA ILE A 17 11.29 -61.02 -16.60
C ILE A 17 10.72 -62.18 -17.42
N THR A 18 10.77 -63.41 -16.86
CA THR A 18 10.11 -64.56 -17.47
C THR A 18 8.73 -64.72 -16.83
N THR A 19 7.66 -64.58 -17.61
CA THR A 19 6.27 -64.77 -17.19
C THR A 19 5.68 -65.98 -17.90
N GLY A 20 4.98 -66.84 -17.15
CA GLY A 20 4.21 -67.96 -17.72
C GLY A 20 2.84 -67.52 -18.32
N GLY A 21 2.60 -66.23 -18.42
CA GLY A 21 1.36 -65.60 -18.87
C GLY A 21 1.57 -64.17 -19.33
N HIS A 22 0.46 -63.46 -19.57
CA HIS A 22 0.53 -62.08 -20.01
C HIS A 22 0.85 -61.13 -18.82
N LEU A 23 1.96 -60.38 -18.92
CA LEU A 23 2.25 -59.28 -18.01
C LEU A 23 1.36 -58.09 -18.43
N ARG A 24 0.40 -57.75 -17.58
CA ARG A 24 -0.39 -56.49 -17.74
C ARG A 24 0.13 -55.43 -16.80
N ILE A 25 0.78 -54.44 -17.33
CA ILE A 25 1.13 -53.23 -16.58
C ILE A 25 -0.03 -52.28 -16.72
N HIS A 26 -0.80 -52.10 -15.65
CA HIS A 26 -1.84 -51.10 -15.60
C HIS A 26 -1.29 -49.84 -14.93
N ASN A 27 -0.90 -48.85 -15.74
CA ASN A 27 -0.72 -47.50 -15.22
C ASN A 27 -2.08 -46.91 -14.90
N PRO A 28 -2.29 -46.23 -13.75
CA PRO A 28 -3.48 -45.47 -13.53
C PRO A 28 -3.56 -44.41 -14.64
N GLU A 29 -4.77 -44.16 -15.16
CA GLU A 29 -5.00 -43.07 -16.11
C GLU A 29 -4.51 -41.77 -15.49
N ALA A 30 -3.64 -41.05 -16.21
CA ALA A 30 -3.10 -39.79 -15.72
C ALA A 30 -4.18 -38.70 -15.77
N GLY A 31 -4.22 -37.86 -14.77
CA GLY A 31 -5.17 -36.76 -14.71
C GLY A 31 -4.73 -35.65 -13.77
N SER A 32 -5.45 -34.56 -13.82
CA SER A 32 -5.28 -33.45 -12.90
C SER A 32 -6.59 -32.75 -12.59
N ARG A 33 -6.66 -32.09 -11.43
CA ARG A 33 -7.79 -31.27 -11.04
C ARG A 33 -7.29 -30.02 -10.34
N ASP A 34 -7.81 -28.87 -10.78
CA ASP A 34 -7.53 -27.55 -10.21
C ASP A 34 -8.66 -27.11 -9.31
N PHE A 35 -8.31 -26.41 -8.22
CA PHE A 35 -9.21 -25.77 -7.27
C PHE A 35 -8.79 -24.32 -7.12
N PHE A 36 -9.70 -23.40 -7.41
CA PHE A 36 -9.51 -21.97 -7.32
C PHE A 36 -10.35 -21.40 -6.17
N TYR A 37 -10.06 -20.18 -5.76
CA TYR A 37 -10.97 -19.41 -4.92
C TYR A 37 -12.26 -19.09 -5.71
N ASP A 38 -13.41 -19.32 -5.08
CA ASP A 38 -14.74 -19.19 -5.70
C ASP A 38 -15.68 -18.25 -4.91
N ASP A 39 -15.09 -17.20 -4.31
CA ASP A 39 -15.76 -16.24 -3.44
C ASP A 39 -16.39 -16.84 -2.17
N THR A 40 -16.05 -18.09 -1.86
CA THR A 40 -16.36 -18.75 -0.59
C THR A 40 -15.09 -19.29 0.07
N ASP A 41 -15.08 -19.37 1.38
CA ASP A 41 -14.01 -20.03 2.13
C ASP A 41 -14.31 -21.53 2.36
N ALA A 42 -15.16 -22.11 1.51
CA ALA A 42 -15.62 -23.49 1.63
C ALA A 42 -14.52 -24.51 1.33
N THR A 43 -14.53 -25.60 2.08
CA THR A 43 -13.68 -26.77 1.82
C THR A 43 -14.32 -27.65 0.77
N ARG A 44 -13.53 -28.03 -0.25
CA ARG A 44 -13.90 -28.95 -1.33
C ARG A 44 -13.20 -30.29 -1.16
N THR A 45 -13.74 -31.34 -1.77
CA THR A 45 -13.21 -32.70 -1.68
C THR A 45 -12.73 -33.21 -3.03
N PHE A 46 -11.68 -34.04 -2.97
CA PHE A 46 -11.17 -34.84 -4.07
C PHE A 46 -11.04 -36.28 -3.61
N THR A 47 -11.72 -37.20 -4.28
CA THR A 47 -11.59 -38.63 -4.01
C THR A 47 -10.47 -39.20 -4.89
N VAL A 48 -9.52 -39.87 -4.28
CA VAL A 48 -8.38 -40.51 -4.95
C VAL A 48 -8.89 -41.59 -5.91
N PRO A 49 -8.56 -41.51 -7.22
CA PRO A 49 -8.99 -42.49 -8.21
C PRO A 49 -8.46 -43.90 -7.90
N ALA A 50 -9.15 -44.91 -8.44
CA ALA A 50 -8.72 -46.29 -8.33
C ALA A 50 -7.27 -46.50 -8.85
N ARG A 51 -6.46 -47.27 -8.11
CA ARG A 51 -5.06 -47.57 -8.44
C ARG A 51 -4.07 -46.42 -8.30
N VAL A 52 -4.50 -45.24 -7.85
CA VAL A 52 -3.62 -44.11 -7.54
C VAL A 52 -3.10 -44.24 -6.12
N THR A 53 -1.79 -44.25 -5.95
CA THR A 53 -1.12 -44.38 -4.63
C THR A 53 -0.21 -43.20 -4.31
N ILE A 54 0.00 -42.31 -5.30
CA ILE A 54 0.76 -41.04 -5.11
C ILE A 54 0.04 -39.90 -5.83
N LEU A 55 -0.12 -38.82 -5.14
CA LEU A 55 -0.58 -37.55 -5.70
C LEU A 55 0.57 -36.54 -5.75
N SER A 56 0.67 -35.81 -6.85
CA SER A 56 1.47 -34.59 -6.93
C SER A 56 0.56 -33.41 -6.58
N LEU A 57 0.99 -32.65 -5.59
CA LEU A 57 0.29 -31.48 -5.10
C LEU A 57 1.08 -30.24 -5.49
N ARG A 58 0.41 -29.22 -6.04
CA ARG A 58 0.97 -27.88 -6.15
C ARG A 58 0.00 -26.91 -5.52
N LEU A 59 0.47 -26.21 -4.50
CA LEU A 59 -0.29 -25.22 -3.74
C LEU A 59 0.30 -23.84 -3.99
N GLN A 60 -0.51 -22.92 -4.44
CA GLN A 60 -0.11 -21.54 -4.71
C GLN A 60 -0.99 -20.60 -3.89
N GLY A 61 -0.38 -19.84 -2.97
CA GLY A 61 -1.03 -18.70 -2.33
C GLY A 61 -1.08 -17.52 -3.30
N ALA A 62 -2.10 -16.69 -3.24
CA ALA A 62 -2.21 -15.52 -4.11
C ALA A 62 -1.14 -14.48 -3.82
N GLY A 63 -0.77 -13.66 -4.80
CA GLY A 63 -0.08 -12.40 -4.55
C GLY A 63 -0.98 -11.41 -3.81
N GLY A 64 -0.39 -10.52 -3.00
CA GLY A 64 -1.07 -9.38 -2.41
C GLY A 64 -1.43 -8.34 -3.46
N TRP A 65 -2.34 -7.44 -3.12
CA TRP A 65 -2.79 -6.39 -4.03
C TRP A 65 -1.78 -5.24 -4.09
N ASP A 66 -1.58 -4.74 -5.30
CA ASP A 66 -0.80 -3.53 -5.54
C ASP A 66 -1.62 -2.29 -5.17
N ALA A 67 -0.95 -1.22 -4.74
CA ALA A 67 -1.55 0.07 -4.48
C ALA A 67 -0.65 1.19 -5.00
N ASP A 68 -1.21 2.14 -5.75
CA ASP A 68 -0.54 3.36 -6.21
C ASP A 68 0.84 3.12 -6.87
N GLY A 69 0.98 2.04 -7.64
CA GLY A 69 2.23 1.66 -8.31
C GLY A 69 3.26 0.96 -7.40
N VAL A 70 2.88 0.64 -6.17
CA VAL A 70 3.68 -0.16 -5.23
C VAL A 70 3.15 -1.59 -5.22
N SER A 71 4.06 -2.56 -5.28
CA SER A 71 3.66 -3.97 -5.37
C SER A 71 3.27 -4.57 -4.03
N GLY A 72 2.22 -5.39 -4.05
CA GLY A 72 1.93 -6.35 -3.00
C GLY A 72 3.02 -7.41 -2.88
N GLY A 73 3.00 -8.16 -1.79
CA GLY A 73 3.91 -9.28 -1.55
C GLY A 73 3.57 -10.48 -2.42
N LYS A 74 4.53 -11.38 -2.59
CA LYS A 74 4.35 -12.62 -3.35
C LYS A 74 3.79 -13.73 -2.47
N GLY A 75 2.91 -14.56 -3.03
CA GLY A 75 2.43 -15.79 -2.42
C GLY A 75 3.43 -16.94 -2.54
N ALA A 76 3.31 -17.93 -1.66
CA ALA A 76 4.10 -19.15 -1.71
C ALA A 76 3.64 -20.09 -2.84
N ASP A 77 4.57 -20.87 -3.40
CA ASP A 77 4.35 -21.95 -4.35
C ASP A 77 5.03 -23.21 -3.79
N ILE A 78 4.25 -24.20 -3.38
CA ILE A 78 4.71 -25.43 -2.74
C ILE A 78 4.37 -26.60 -3.65
N GLN A 79 5.36 -27.42 -3.99
CA GLN A 79 5.17 -28.69 -4.68
C GLN A 79 5.53 -29.85 -3.75
N ALA A 80 4.64 -30.82 -3.68
CA ALA A 80 4.80 -31.95 -2.78
C ALA A 80 4.24 -33.26 -3.36
N LEU A 81 4.68 -34.37 -2.82
CA LEU A 81 4.16 -35.70 -3.08
C LEU A 81 3.46 -36.23 -1.84
N LEU A 82 2.23 -36.68 -2.01
CA LEU A 82 1.43 -37.29 -0.97
C LEU A 82 1.19 -38.76 -1.30
N HIS A 83 1.59 -39.67 -0.39
CA HIS A 83 1.19 -41.07 -0.47
C HIS A 83 -0.24 -41.24 0.00
N VAL A 84 -1.04 -41.92 -0.80
CA VAL A 84 -2.48 -42.11 -0.60
C VAL A 84 -2.91 -43.54 -0.88
N THR A 85 -4.11 -43.89 -0.41
CA THR A 85 -4.81 -45.11 -0.79
C THR A 85 -5.94 -44.79 -1.76
N PRO A 86 -6.20 -45.63 -2.79
CA PRO A 86 -7.38 -45.42 -3.66
C PRO A 86 -8.66 -45.32 -2.83
N GLY A 87 -9.45 -44.30 -3.11
CA GLY A 87 -10.67 -43.99 -2.35
C GLY A 87 -10.49 -43.02 -1.20
N ASP A 88 -9.25 -42.67 -0.81
CA ASP A 88 -9.02 -41.62 0.19
C ASP A 88 -9.67 -40.30 -0.25
N VAL A 89 -10.13 -39.55 0.75
CA VAL A 89 -10.72 -38.22 0.54
C VAL A 89 -9.73 -37.14 0.95
N ILE A 90 -9.25 -36.39 -0.03
CA ILE A 90 -8.41 -35.20 0.14
C ILE A 90 -9.32 -33.98 0.24
N ARG A 91 -9.17 -33.20 1.28
CA ARG A 91 -9.88 -31.93 1.43
C ARG A 91 -8.97 -30.78 0.98
N VAL A 92 -9.52 -29.88 0.17
CA VAL A 92 -8.85 -28.71 -0.39
C VAL A 92 -9.60 -27.47 0.04
N ARG A 93 -8.87 -26.50 0.56
CA ARG A 93 -9.43 -25.20 0.91
C ARG A 93 -8.59 -24.10 0.27
N VAL A 94 -9.25 -23.22 -0.51
CA VAL A 94 -8.65 -21.99 -1.04
C VAL A 94 -9.48 -20.86 -0.45
N ALA A 95 -8.90 -20.10 0.48
CA ALA A 95 -9.67 -19.20 1.34
C ALA A 95 -8.94 -17.90 1.63
N ARG A 96 -9.70 -16.82 1.82
CA ARG A 96 -9.18 -15.50 2.21
C ARG A 96 -9.06 -15.30 3.71
N ASP A 97 -9.94 -15.91 4.50
CA ASP A 97 -9.95 -15.78 5.97
C ASP A 97 -9.90 -14.31 6.45
N GLY A 98 -10.64 -13.43 5.77
CA GLY A 98 -10.66 -12.00 6.04
C GLY A 98 -9.53 -11.18 5.41
N ALA A 99 -8.57 -11.81 4.71
CA ALA A 99 -7.58 -11.14 3.86
C ALA A 99 -8.18 -10.77 2.48
N THR A 100 -7.45 -9.99 1.69
CA THR A 100 -7.78 -9.72 0.28
C THR A 100 -7.28 -10.83 -0.63
N ALA A 101 -6.08 -11.35 -0.37
CA ALA A 101 -5.45 -12.42 -1.09
C ALA A 101 -5.70 -13.78 -0.41
N ALA A 102 -6.03 -14.81 -1.19
CA ALA A 102 -6.36 -16.13 -0.66
C ALA A 102 -5.11 -17.00 -0.44
N SER A 103 -5.13 -17.87 0.57
CA SER A 103 -4.20 -18.98 0.78
C SER A 103 -4.73 -20.28 0.16
N ALA A 104 -3.87 -21.28 0.04
CA ALA A 104 -4.20 -22.61 -0.47
C ALA A 104 -3.78 -23.69 0.54
N GLN A 105 -4.70 -24.60 0.90
CA GLN A 105 -4.50 -25.61 1.94
C GLN A 105 -4.96 -26.99 1.45
N VAL A 106 -4.23 -28.03 1.83
CA VAL A 106 -4.57 -29.43 1.55
C VAL A 106 -4.57 -30.23 2.85
N PHE A 107 -5.64 -30.97 3.08
CA PHE A 107 -5.83 -31.84 4.25
C PHE A 107 -6.01 -33.31 3.80
N HIS A 108 -5.42 -34.22 4.56
CA HIS A 108 -5.62 -35.65 4.43
C HIS A 108 -5.98 -36.24 5.80
N HIS A 109 -7.03 -37.03 5.87
CA HIS A 109 -7.61 -37.53 7.13
C HIS A 109 -7.78 -36.40 8.17
N ASP A 110 -8.39 -35.29 7.77
CA ASP A 110 -8.64 -34.08 8.58
C ASP A 110 -7.39 -33.38 9.14
N THR A 111 -6.19 -33.82 8.74
CA THR A 111 -4.94 -33.20 9.13
C THR A 111 -4.41 -32.32 8.00
N LEU A 112 -4.02 -31.09 8.31
CA LEU A 112 -3.31 -30.23 7.37
C LEU A 112 -1.98 -30.85 6.98
N ILE A 113 -1.74 -31.02 5.68
CA ILE A 113 -0.53 -31.59 5.10
C ILE A 113 0.39 -30.49 4.57
N ALA A 114 -0.19 -29.58 3.82
CA ALA A 114 0.52 -28.45 3.22
C ALA A 114 -0.41 -27.26 3.11
N GLY A 115 0.15 -26.07 3.22
CA GLY A 115 -0.55 -24.82 3.02
C GLY A 115 0.38 -23.72 2.55
N ALA A 116 0.02 -23.07 1.46
CA ALA A 116 0.72 -21.95 0.86
C ALA A 116 0.05 -20.63 1.30
N GLY A 117 0.77 -19.79 2.02
CA GLY A 117 0.32 -18.46 2.43
C GLY A 117 0.27 -17.50 1.25
N SER A 118 -0.57 -16.47 1.33
CA SER A 118 -0.61 -15.39 0.35
C SER A 118 0.32 -14.24 0.70
N GLY A 119 0.66 -13.39 -0.27
CA GLY A 119 1.30 -12.11 -0.02
C GLY A 119 0.38 -11.14 0.71
N GLY A 120 0.95 -10.20 1.45
CA GLY A 120 0.24 -9.05 2.03
C GLY A 120 0.08 -7.94 1.00
N ASP A 121 -0.94 -7.10 1.17
CA ASP A 121 -1.20 -5.98 0.27
C ASP A 121 -0.17 -4.86 0.45
N ALA A 122 0.07 -4.08 -0.58
CA ALA A 122 0.79 -2.82 -0.47
C ALA A 122 0.01 -1.81 0.37
N GLY A 123 0.71 -0.91 1.04
CA GLY A 123 0.11 0.27 1.68
C GLY A 123 -0.25 1.33 0.63
N ALA A 124 -1.30 2.10 0.88
CA ALA A 124 -1.69 3.20 0.01
C ALA A 124 -0.76 4.41 0.16
N ALA A 125 -0.65 5.22 -0.89
CA ALA A 125 0.06 6.49 -0.83
C ALA A 125 -0.62 7.47 0.14
N GLY A 126 0.16 8.36 0.73
CA GLY A 126 -0.35 9.51 1.48
C GLY A 126 -0.98 10.55 0.56
N GLY A 127 -1.94 11.32 1.10
CA GLY A 127 -2.59 12.39 0.38
C GLY A 127 -1.65 13.59 0.14
N ARG A 128 -1.86 14.32 -0.95
CA ARG A 128 -1.17 15.59 -1.20
C ARG A 128 -1.67 16.66 -0.23
N GLY A 129 -0.76 17.50 0.26
CA GLY A 129 -1.12 18.72 1.02
C GLY A 129 -1.89 19.71 0.17
N GLY A 130 -2.76 20.49 0.82
CA GLY A 130 -3.51 21.56 0.18
C GLY A 130 -2.60 22.72 -0.22
N ASP A 131 -2.94 23.40 -1.30
CA ASP A 131 -2.28 24.64 -1.70
C ASP A 131 -2.69 25.78 -0.78
N GLY A 132 -1.77 26.69 -0.45
CA GLY A 132 -2.06 27.95 0.19
C GLY A 132 -2.87 28.86 -0.77
N LYS A 133 -3.70 29.73 -0.21
CA LYS A 133 -4.49 30.67 -1.02
C LYS A 133 -3.70 31.92 -1.36
N THR A 134 -3.99 32.50 -2.51
CA THR A 134 -3.45 33.81 -2.94
C THR A 134 -3.98 34.93 -2.03
N GLY A 135 -3.11 35.83 -1.57
CA GLY A 135 -3.50 36.99 -0.78
C GLY A 135 -4.34 37.97 -1.59
N ASP A 136 -5.09 38.84 -0.87
CA ASP A 136 -5.93 39.84 -1.51
C ASP A 136 -5.09 40.99 -2.08
N ASN A 137 -5.58 41.59 -3.17
CA ASN A 137 -4.98 42.79 -3.75
C ASN A 137 -5.14 44.01 -2.81
N GLY A 138 -4.15 44.87 -2.76
CA GLY A 138 -4.29 46.18 -2.13
C GLY A 138 -5.27 47.04 -2.88
N ALA A 139 -5.97 47.96 -2.15
CA ALA A 139 -6.86 48.92 -2.78
C ALA A 139 -6.07 49.91 -3.63
N LYS A 140 -6.68 50.34 -4.73
CA LYS A 140 -6.09 51.26 -5.71
C LYS A 140 -6.51 52.71 -5.40
N GLY A 141 -5.53 53.61 -5.28
CA GLY A 141 -5.83 55.05 -5.35
C GLY A 141 -6.33 55.44 -6.73
N THR A 142 -7.01 56.59 -6.89
CA THR A 142 -7.74 56.97 -8.11
C THR A 142 -6.86 56.98 -9.37
N ASN A 143 -5.56 57.26 -9.25
CA ASN A 143 -4.58 57.23 -10.34
C ASN A 143 -3.42 56.25 -10.11
N ALA A 144 -3.58 55.29 -9.20
CA ALA A 144 -2.58 54.27 -8.87
C ALA A 144 -2.98 52.91 -9.42
N GLY A 145 -1.99 52.09 -9.72
CA GLY A 145 -2.19 50.67 -10.03
C GLY A 145 -2.53 49.83 -8.77
N PHE A 146 -3.18 48.69 -8.95
CA PHE A 146 -3.33 47.73 -7.87
C PHE A 146 -2.00 47.09 -7.51
N ALA A 147 -1.73 46.87 -6.21
CA ALA A 147 -0.77 45.89 -5.76
C ALA A 147 -1.40 44.53 -5.82
N HIS A 148 -0.73 43.58 -6.45
CA HIS A 148 -1.24 42.21 -6.56
C HIS A 148 -0.91 41.37 -5.32
N GLY A 149 -1.87 40.55 -4.89
CA GLY A 149 -1.70 39.59 -3.82
C GLY A 149 -0.60 38.61 -4.13
N GLY A 150 0.15 38.20 -3.11
CA GLY A 150 1.14 37.13 -3.21
C GLY A 150 0.47 35.79 -3.53
N ALA A 151 1.06 35.01 -4.46
CA ALA A 151 0.59 33.68 -4.77
C ALA A 151 0.69 32.75 -3.55
N GLY A 152 -0.26 31.84 -3.42
CA GLY A 152 -0.21 30.77 -2.42
C GLY A 152 0.93 29.77 -2.69
N GLY A 153 1.49 29.19 -1.63
CA GLY A 153 2.47 28.11 -1.72
C GLY A 153 1.82 26.81 -2.16
N ALA A 154 2.52 26.00 -2.98
CA ALA A 154 2.04 24.70 -3.39
C ALA A 154 2.08 23.68 -2.24
N GLY A 155 1.10 22.78 -2.16
CA GLY A 155 1.10 21.66 -1.22
C GLY A 155 2.16 20.62 -1.56
N GLY A 156 2.71 19.96 -0.54
CA GLY A 156 3.65 18.86 -0.70
C GLY A 156 2.97 17.59 -1.21
N ASN A 157 3.64 16.80 -2.04
CA ASN A 157 3.16 15.49 -2.48
C ASN A 157 3.12 14.49 -1.32
N GLY A 158 2.17 13.55 -1.35
CA GLY A 158 2.11 12.46 -0.40
C GLY A 158 3.28 11.47 -0.56
N GLY A 159 3.61 10.76 0.50
CA GLY A 159 4.59 9.69 0.49
C GLY A 159 4.06 8.42 -0.16
N GLY A 160 4.91 7.65 -0.81
CA GLY A 160 4.54 6.35 -1.37
C GLY A 160 4.20 5.31 -0.30
N GLY A 161 3.29 4.39 -0.60
CA GLY A 161 2.96 3.27 0.26
C GLY A 161 4.13 2.30 0.45
N GLY A 162 4.09 1.49 1.50
CA GLY A 162 5.05 0.40 1.72
C GLY A 162 4.70 -0.84 0.92
N THR A 163 5.71 -1.63 0.52
CA THR A 163 5.50 -2.89 -0.19
C THR A 163 4.83 -3.92 0.71
N GLY A 164 3.99 -4.79 0.13
CA GLY A 164 3.41 -5.93 0.84
C GLY A 164 4.49 -6.93 1.25
N GLY A 165 4.29 -7.61 2.37
CA GLY A 165 5.16 -8.67 2.85
C GLY A 165 4.97 -9.97 2.06
N ASP A 166 6.06 -10.67 1.74
CA ASP A 166 6.01 -11.97 1.07
C ASP A 166 5.50 -13.06 2.02
N ALA A 167 4.88 -14.11 1.48
CA ALA A 167 4.50 -15.31 2.23
C ALA A 167 5.72 -16.01 2.85
N GLY A 168 5.48 -16.81 3.89
CA GLY A 168 6.52 -17.63 4.50
C GLY A 168 7.06 -18.72 3.56
N LEU A 169 8.37 -18.95 3.53
CA LEU A 169 9.00 -19.99 2.78
C LEU A 169 9.25 -21.23 3.66
N VAL A 170 8.56 -22.32 3.37
CA VAL A 170 8.83 -23.60 4.02
C VAL A 170 10.11 -24.24 3.47
N THR A 171 10.86 -24.94 4.32
CA THR A 171 12.06 -25.68 3.92
C THR A 171 12.01 -27.11 4.46
N VAL A 172 12.71 -28.05 3.80
CA VAL A 172 12.76 -29.46 4.24
C VAL A 172 13.34 -29.62 5.64
N ALA A 173 14.29 -28.77 6.01
CA ALA A 173 14.98 -28.78 7.31
C ALA A 173 14.38 -27.81 8.33
N GLY A 174 13.36 -27.02 7.96
CA GLY A 174 12.79 -25.96 8.80
C GLY A 174 11.66 -26.44 9.70
N ALA A 175 11.17 -25.53 10.52
CA ALA A 175 9.94 -25.71 11.26
C ALA A 175 8.76 -25.97 10.30
N PRO A 176 7.73 -26.73 10.72
CA PRO A 176 6.59 -27.02 9.86
C PRO A 176 5.81 -25.76 9.43
N VAL A 177 5.94 -24.67 10.17
CA VAL A 177 5.36 -23.36 9.85
C VAL A 177 6.47 -22.37 9.55
N ALA A 178 6.38 -21.71 8.42
CA ALA A 178 7.24 -20.60 8.03
C ALA A 178 6.42 -19.31 8.07
N ASP A 179 6.82 -18.35 8.92
CA ASP A 179 6.13 -17.09 9.10
C ASP A 179 6.26 -16.21 7.84
N GLY A 180 5.18 -15.48 7.51
CA GLY A 180 5.21 -14.48 6.46
C GLY A 180 6.10 -13.30 6.83
N ARG A 181 6.65 -12.64 5.82
CA ARG A 181 7.49 -11.45 6.02
C ARG A 181 6.62 -10.23 6.32
N PRO A 182 7.07 -9.32 7.19
CA PRO A 182 6.39 -8.04 7.37
C PRO A 182 6.43 -7.22 6.08
N GLY A 183 5.43 -6.38 5.86
CA GLY A 183 5.44 -5.42 4.77
C GLY A 183 6.43 -4.27 5.02
N GLY A 184 6.82 -3.60 3.94
CA GLY A 184 7.72 -2.45 4.00
C GLY A 184 7.04 -1.21 4.60
N PRO A 185 7.81 -0.25 5.15
CA PRO A 185 7.27 1.03 5.60
C PRO A 185 6.84 1.89 4.42
N GLY A 186 5.83 2.75 4.63
CA GLY A 186 5.53 3.85 3.73
C GLY A 186 6.56 4.97 3.87
N SER A 187 6.77 5.71 2.79
CA SER A 187 7.69 6.87 2.81
C SER A 187 6.98 8.13 3.31
N ASP A 188 7.75 9.09 3.80
CA ASP A 188 7.23 10.40 4.19
C ASP A 188 6.75 11.19 2.96
N GLY A 189 5.78 12.08 3.18
CA GLY A 189 5.37 13.08 2.18
C GLY A 189 6.40 14.21 2.05
N ASN A 190 6.21 15.03 1.04
CA ASN A 190 7.05 16.22 0.84
C ASN A 190 6.48 17.43 1.61
N ASP A 191 7.36 18.34 1.97
CA ASP A 191 6.98 19.62 2.58
C ASP A 191 6.18 20.49 1.59
N GLY A 192 5.28 21.30 2.12
CA GLY A 192 4.63 22.38 1.37
C GLY A 192 5.58 23.55 1.15
N THR A 193 5.33 24.35 0.13
CA THR A 193 6.15 25.52 -0.17
C THR A 193 5.61 26.78 0.53
N THR A 194 6.50 27.73 0.80
CA THR A 194 6.13 29.06 1.34
C THR A 194 5.33 29.87 0.30
N GLY A 195 4.32 30.58 0.75
CA GLY A 195 3.59 31.54 -0.06
C GLY A 195 4.44 32.76 -0.44
N ALA A 196 4.13 33.36 -1.56
CA ALA A 196 4.81 34.59 -1.96
C ALA A 196 4.32 35.78 -1.14
N GLY A 197 5.20 36.76 -0.90
CA GLY A 197 4.81 38.06 -0.33
C GLY A 197 3.93 38.87 -1.30
N GLY A 198 3.07 39.71 -0.75
CA GLY A 198 2.25 40.65 -1.52
C GLY A 198 3.10 41.75 -2.15
N GLY A 199 2.68 42.28 -3.28
CA GLY A 199 3.32 43.41 -3.94
C GLY A 199 3.11 44.72 -3.18
N ASN A 200 4.09 45.65 -3.27
CA ASN A 200 3.92 47.01 -2.72
C ASN A 200 2.94 47.78 -3.55
N GLY A 201 2.22 48.72 -2.90
CA GLY A 201 1.37 49.69 -3.58
C GLY A 201 2.16 50.59 -4.52
N TRP A 202 1.44 51.20 -5.44
CA TRP A 202 2.03 52.18 -6.36
C TRP A 202 2.13 53.56 -5.72
N GLN A 203 3.17 54.31 -6.01
CA GLN A 203 3.37 55.66 -5.51
C GLN A 203 3.56 56.69 -6.66
N TRP A 204 3.19 57.94 -6.43
CA TRP A 204 3.55 59.07 -7.25
C TRP A 204 4.10 60.20 -6.39
N GLY A 205 5.28 60.70 -6.71
CA GLY A 205 5.92 61.78 -5.97
C GLY A 205 6.43 61.34 -4.58
N ALA A 206 6.21 62.20 -3.58
CA ALA A 206 6.71 61.98 -2.21
C ALA A 206 5.80 61.15 -1.31
N TYR A 207 4.75 60.54 -1.84
CA TYR A 207 3.80 59.74 -1.05
C TYR A 207 4.31 58.30 -0.90
N ASN A 208 4.27 57.74 0.29
CA ASN A 208 4.71 56.36 0.57
C ASN A 208 3.65 55.38 0.10
N PRO A 209 4.02 54.37 -0.72
CA PRO A 209 3.13 53.28 -1.04
C PRO A 209 2.92 52.39 0.18
N GLY A 210 1.79 51.70 0.28
CA GLY A 210 1.61 50.60 1.21
C GLY A 210 2.57 49.44 0.86
N ILE A 211 3.08 48.81 1.87
CA ILE A 211 4.01 47.66 1.73
C ILE A 211 3.22 46.37 1.77
N GLY A 212 3.58 45.39 0.94
CA GLY A 212 2.95 44.07 0.92
C GLY A 212 3.29 43.25 2.14
N GLY A 213 2.33 42.42 2.61
CA GLY A 213 2.56 41.46 3.68
C GLY A 213 3.38 40.30 3.21
N ASN A 214 4.10 39.66 4.12
CA ASN A 214 4.89 38.44 3.86
C ASN A 214 4.02 37.22 3.61
N GLY A 215 4.51 36.27 2.81
CA GLY A 215 3.86 34.99 2.61
C GLY A 215 3.98 34.09 3.85
N GLY A 216 3.02 33.19 4.06
CA GLY A 216 3.07 32.18 5.10
C GLY A 216 4.04 31.05 4.77
N GLY A 217 4.71 30.48 5.75
CA GLY A 217 5.59 29.33 5.62
C GLY A 217 4.85 28.05 5.24
N GLY A 218 5.45 27.17 4.45
CA GLY A 218 4.92 25.85 4.16
C GLY A 218 4.87 24.95 5.41
N GLY A 219 3.90 24.06 5.49
CA GLY A 219 3.88 22.97 6.47
C GLY A 219 4.97 21.93 6.11
N THR A 220 5.50 21.26 7.12
CA THR A 220 6.49 20.21 6.95
C THR A 220 5.94 18.86 7.41
N THR A 221 6.67 17.78 7.19
CA THR A 221 6.31 16.46 7.71
C THR A 221 6.42 16.38 9.23
N THR A 222 7.10 17.33 9.88
CA THR A 222 7.37 17.36 11.32
C THR A 222 6.79 18.57 12.06
N GLY A 223 6.29 19.56 11.36
CA GLY A 223 5.79 20.77 12.01
C GLY A 223 4.93 21.66 11.10
N VAL A 224 4.15 22.49 11.73
CA VAL A 224 3.27 23.46 11.06
C VAL A 224 4.06 24.60 10.41
N GLY A 225 3.54 25.14 9.32
CA GLY A 225 4.05 26.36 8.70
C GLY A 225 3.77 27.58 9.58
N LYS A 226 4.73 28.47 9.64
CA LYS A 226 4.61 29.75 10.37
C LYS A 226 3.81 30.77 9.58
N GLY A 227 3.03 31.57 10.27
CA GLY A 227 2.34 32.70 9.65
C GLY A 227 3.32 33.73 9.09
N GLY A 228 2.93 34.38 7.98
CA GLY A 228 3.66 35.52 7.42
C GLY A 228 3.39 36.77 8.22
N THR A 229 4.39 37.64 8.39
CA THR A 229 4.22 38.90 9.12
C THR A 229 3.49 39.95 8.25
N GLY A 230 2.53 40.67 8.83
CA GLY A 230 1.97 41.89 8.26
C GLY A 230 2.97 43.05 8.31
N ASP A 231 2.77 44.07 7.49
CA ASP A 231 3.57 45.29 7.56
C ASP A 231 2.89 46.36 8.34
N SER A 232 3.65 47.09 9.13
CA SER A 232 3.19 48.24 9.96
C SER A 232 1.95 47.90 10.81
N ASP A 233 0.78 48.44 10.44
CA ASP A 233 -0.48 48.28 11.16
C ASP A 233 -1.31 47.08 10.66
N ALA A 234 -0.78 46.30 9.72
CA ALA A 234 -1.44 45.13 9.19
C ALA A 234 -1.24 43.92 10.10
N GLY A 235 -2.21 43.02 10.13
CA GLY A 235 -2.17 41.83 10.95
C GLY A 235 -1.24 40.76 10.41
N ASP A 236 -0.59 40.02 11.30
CA ASP A 236 0.15 38.81 10.96
C ASP A 236 -0.79 37.67 10.56
N GLY A 237 -0.32 36.82 9.72
CA GLY A 237 -0.96 35.49 9.46
C GLY A 237 -0.79 34.56 10.66
N GLY A 238 -1.78 33.71 10.87
CA GLY A 238 -1.69 32.69 11.91
C GLY A 238 -0.80 31.51 11.47
N ASP A 239 -0.12 30.86 12.42
CA ASP A 239 0.55 29.58 12.20
C ASP A 239 -0.48 28.51 11.83
N GLY A 240 -0.04 27.46 11.11
CA GLY A 240 -0.84 26.25 10.93
C GLY A 240 -1.13 25.58 12.28
N SER A 241 -2.16 24.74 12.34
CA SER A 241 -2.55 24.03 13.56
C SER A 241 -2.77 22.56 13.25
N GLY A 242 -1.84 21.69 13.65
CA GLY A 242 -1.84 20.29 13.27
C GLY A 242 -1.87 20.15 11.74
N HIS A 243 -2.88 19.50 11.19
CA HIS A 243 -3.06 19.36 9.74
C HIS A 243 -3.82 20.52 9.08
N ARG A 244 -4.30 21.49 9.83
CA ARG A 244 -5.04 22.65 9.30
C ARG A 244 -4.12 23.80 8.96
N GLY A 245 -4.42 24.50 7.85
CA GLY A 245 -3.75 25.73 7.46
C GLY A 245 -4.06 26.89 8.41
N GLY A 246 -3.11 27.79 8.60
CA GLY A 246 -3.25 28.99 9.40
C GLY A 246 -4.13 30.05 8.70
N THR A 247 -4.72 30.97 9.47
CA THR A 247 -5.56 32.07 8.96
C THR A 247 -4.72 33.16 8.39
N GLY A 248 -5.25 33.92 7.38
CA GLY A 248 -4.60 35.10 6.85
C GLY A 248 -4.70 36.29 7.82
N GLY A 249 -3.70 37.17 7.80
CA GLY A 249 -3.69 38.43 8.55
C GLY A 249 -4.54 39.51 7.88
N SER A 250 -5.10 40.42 8.67
CA SER A 250 -5.89 41.55 8.17
C SER A 250 -5.04 42.60 7.48
N GLY A 251 -5.53 43.17 6.37
CA GLY A 251 -4.93 44.37 5.79
C GLY A 251 -5.15 45.59 6.69
N SER A 252 -4.28 46.62 6.63
CA SER A 252 -4.43 47.85 7.39
C SER A 252 -5.22 48.94 6.65
N GLY A 253 -5.81 49.83 7.40
CA GLY A 253 -6.53 50.99 6.88
C GLY A 253 -7.88 50.67 6.23
N SER A 254 -8.47 51.69 5.64
CA SER A 254 -9.77 51.57 4.96
C SER A 254 -9.85 52.51 3.73
N GLY A 255 -10.80 52.26 2.85
CA GLY A 255 -11.01 53.08 1.66
C GLY A 255 -10.06 52.75 0.50
N ILE A 256 -9.78 53.73 -0.35
CA ILE A 256 -9.10 53.51 -1.64
C ILE A 256 -7.60 53.21 -1.55
N ASN A 257 -7.01 53.42 -0.37
CA ASN A 257 -5.58 53.11 -0.12
C ASN A 257 -5.38 51.95 0.88
N ALA A 258 -6.45 51.23 1.24
CA ALA A 258 -6.37 50.11 2.19
C ALA A 258 -5.47 49.02 1.70
N GLY A 259 -4.73 48.38 2.62
CA GLY A 259 -3.96 47.20 2.36
C GLY A 259 -4.85 45.98 2.15
N GLY A 260 -4.41 45.04 1.32
CA GLY A 260 -5.07 43.75 1.12
C GLY A 260 -4.82 42.81 2.29
N ALA A 261 -5.79 41.97 2.63
CA ALA A 261 -5.63 40.92 3.60
C ALA A 261 -4.72 39.78 3.08
N GLY A 262 -3.95 39.19 3.95
CA GLY A 262 -3.32 37.87 3.70
C GLY A 262 -4.35 36.76 3.62
N ASN A 263 -3.99 35.61 3.07
CA ASN A 263 -4.95 34.53 2.96
C ASN A 263 -4.43 33.24 3.65
N SER A 264 -5.32 32.26 3.82
CA SER A 264 -5.06 31.06 4.60
C SER A 264 -4.03 30.15 3.94
N GLY A 265 -3.27 29.42 4.77
CA GLY A 265 -2.44 28.31 4.35
C GLY A 265 -3.25 27.09 3.94
N GLY A 266 -2.63 26.17 3.22
CA GLY A 266 -3.20 24.89 2.83
C GLY A 266 -3.17 23.86 3.96
N ASP A 267 -4.14 22.97 3.98
CA ASP A 267 -4.19 21.85 4.93
C ASP A 267 -3.15 20.79 4.58
N GLY A 268 -2.68 20.04 5.60
CA GLY A 268 -1.82 18.89 5.40
C GLY A 268 -2.55 17.73 4.71
N GLY A 269 -1.83 16.93 3.94
CA GLY A 269 -2.35 15.74 3.28
C GLY A 269 -2.66 14.62 4.30
N SER A 270 -3.68 13.81 4.02
CA SER A 270 -4.01 12.65 4.85
C SER A 270 -2.94 11.57 4.76
N GLY A 271 -2.73 10.80 5.83
CA GLY A 271 -1.91 9.59 5.79
C GLY A 271 -2.51 8.50 4.91
N GLY A 272 -1.66 7.71 4.25
CA GLY A 272 -2.06 6.56 3.46
C GLY A 272 -2.59 5.41 4.33
N ARG A 273 -3.51 4.60 3.81
CA ARG A 273 -4.01 3.42 4.53
C ARG A 273 -2.95 2.32 4.55
N GLY A 274 -2.84 1.59 5.66
CA GLY A 274 -2.04 0.38 5.74
C GLY A 274 -2.57 -0.73 4.82
N GLY A 275 -1.67 -1.54 4.28
CA GLY A 275 -2.00 -2.72 3.50
C GLY A 275 -2.55 -3.84 4.40
N ARG A 276 -3.44 -4.69 3.87
CA ARG A 276 -3.97 -5.83 4.62
C ARG A 276 -2.98 -6.98 4.65
N ALA A 277 -2.93 -7.71 5.74
CA ALA A 277 -2.14 -8.92 5.83
C ALA A 277 -2.67 -10.02 4.90
N GLY A 278 -1.77 -10.87 4.42
CA GLY A 278 -2.08 -12.04 3.62
C GLY A 278 -2.75 -13.15 4.44
N ALA A 279 -3.51 -14.03 3.78
CA ALA A 279 -4.11 -15.20 4.40
C ALA A 279 -3.05 -16.27 4.70
N ASN A 280 -3.18 -16.91 5.86
CA ASN A 280 -2.27 -17.96 6.30
C ASN A 280 -2.54 -19.30 5.59
N GLY A 281 -1.48 -19.98 5.20
CA GLY A 281 -1.50 -21.37 4.74
C GLY A 281 -1.58 -22.37 5.90
N SER A 282 -1.29 -21.95 7.14
CA SER A 282 -1.45 -22.76 8.36
C SER A 282 -2.85 -22.57 8.98
N THR A 283 -3.05 -23.17 10.15
CA THR A 283 -4.27 -22.97 10.96
C THR A 283 -4.15 -21.81 11.95
N ARG A 284 -3.08 -21.03 11.89
CA ARG A 284 -2.88 -19.85 12.75
C ARG A 284 -3.79 -18.71 12.35
N SER A 285 -4.02 -17.79 13.28
CA SER A 285 -4.71 -16.52 12.98
C SER A 285 -3.88 -15.67 12.03
N ARG A 286 -4.57 -14.92 11.17
CA ARG A 286 -3.95 -13.98 10.22
C ARG A 286 -3.03 -12.97 10.93
N GLY A 287 -1.93 -12.60 10.28
CA GLY A 287 -1.02 -11.55 10.73
C GLY A 287 -1.68 -10.16 10.81
N ALA A 288 -0.95 -9.18 11.33
CA ALA A 288 -1.44 -7.81 11.44
C ALA A 288 -1.41 -7.08 10.08
N ASP A 289 -2.43 -6.25 9.85
CA ASP A 289 -2.43 -5.28 8.76
C ASP A 289 -1.32 -4.24 8.99
N GLY A 290 -0.83 -3.61 7.92
CA GLY A 290 0.13 -2.51 8.01
C GLY A 290 -0.47 -1.29 8.69
N GLU A 291 0.36 -0.50 9.35
CA GLU A 291 -0.07 0.74 9.98
C GLU A 291 -0.40 1.83 8.94
N ALA A 292 -1.38 2.67 9.27
CA ALA A 292 -1.67 3.85 8.46
C ALA A 292 -0.56 4.91 8.61
N GLY A 293 -0.26 5.61 7.53
CA GLY A 293 0.68 6.72 7.53
C GLY A 293 0.16 7.93 8.33
N ARG A 294 1.05 8.81 8.73
CA ARG A 294 0.71 10.06 9.43
C ARG A 294 0.24 11.12 8.44
N SER A 295 -0.68 11.99 8.90
CA SER A 295 -1.04 13.18 8.14
C SER A 295 0.07 14.23 8.17
N GLY A 296 0.24 14.97 7.07
CA GLY A 296 1.15 16.12 7.01
C GLY A 296 0.61 17.31 7.80
N PHE A 297 1.46 18.27 8.07
CA PHE A 297 1.09 19.50 8.78
C PHE A 297 0.63 20.60 7.84
N GLY A 298 -0.23 21.50 8.34
CA GLY A 298 -0.77 22.64 7.59
C GLY A 298 0.26 23.77 7.44
N GLY A 299 0.15 24.53 6.36
CA GLY A 299 0.92 25.74 6.08
C GLY A 299 0.42 26.93 6.90
N GLY A 300 1.26 27.95 7.13
CA GLY A 300 0.89 29.20 7.75
C GLY A 300 0.10 30.12 6.82
N GLY A 301 -0.72 31.00 7.38
CA GLY A 301 -1.39 32.07 6.62
C GLY A 301 -0.44 33.20 6.24
N GLY A 302 -0.75 33.92 5.16
CA GLY A 302 -0.01 35.11 4.76
C GLY A 302 -0.33 36.32 5.63
N GLY A 303 0.62 37.24 5.81
CA GLY A 303 0.43 38.55 6.49
C GLY A 303 -0.35 39.54 5.64
N GLY A 304 -0.98 40.48 6.30
CA GLY A 304 -1.69 41.58 5.61
C GLY A 304 -0.75 42.66 5.06
N GLY A 305 -1.14 43.35 4.01
CA GLY A 305 -0.45 44.49 3.46
C GLY A 305 -0.86 45.81 4.18
N SER A 306 0.09 46.75 4.26
CA SER A 306 -0.15 48.03 4.92
C SER A 306 -0.91 49.04 4.04
N TRP A 307 -1.49 50.04 4.70
CA TRP A 307 -2.11 51.17 4.07
C TRP A 307 -1.11 52.08 3.39
N GLY A 308 -1.42 52.58 2.19
CA GLY A 308 -0.60 53.58 1.51
C GLY A 308 -0.80 54.97 2.10
N GLY A 309 0.30 55.56 2.58
CA GLY A 309 0.24 56.95 3.18
C GLY A 309 0.08 58.02 2.15
N GLY A 310 -0.57 59.14 2.51
CA GLY A 310 -0.69 60.37 1.69
C GLY A 310 -2.06 60.65 1.18
N ALA A 311 -2.16 61.61 0.20
CA ALA A 311 -3.46 62.03 -0.33
C ALA A 311 -4.10 60.87 -1.13
N ILE A 312 -5.40 60.80 -1.02
CA ILE A 312 -6.32 59.76 -1.54
C ILE A 312 -6.06 59.36 -3.02
N TRP A 313 -5.37 60.19 -3.79
CA TRP A 313 -5.27 60.07 -5.24
C TRP A 313 -3.95 59.45 -5.75
N PHE A 314 -2.90 59.32 -4.90
CA PHE A 314 -1.55 59.15 -5.40
C PHE A 314 -0.76 58.00 -4.80
N SER A 315 -1.35 57.21 -3.88
CA SER A 315 -0.75 56.00 -3.33
C SER A 315 -1.75 54.85 -3.26
N GLY A 316 -1.30 53.63 -3.54
CA GLY A 316 -2.07 52.39 -3.36
C GLY A 316 -1.66 51.67 -2.11
N GLY A 317 -2.55 50.90 -1.50
CA GLY A 317 -2.25 50.00 -0.42
C GLY A 317 -1.36 48.84 -0.90
N GLY A 318 -0.54 48.27 0.01
CA GLY A 318 0.20 47.03 -0.22
C GLY A 318 -0.76 45.84 -0.30
N ALA A 319 -0.41 44.85 -1.06
CA ALA A 319 -1.18 43.59 -1.15
C ALA A 319 -0.86 42.62 0.01
N GLY A 320 -1.80 41.75 0.34
CA GLY A 320 -1.59 40.68 1.29
C GLY A 320 -0.68 39.58 0.76
N GLY A 321 0.06 38.91 1.63
CA GLY A 321 0.86 37.71 1.31
C GLY A 321 -0.02 36.51 1.07
N GLY A 322 0.42 35.59 0.22
CA GLY A 322 -0.19 34.26 0.05
C GLY A 322 0.08 33.33 1.23
N GLY A 323 -0.83 32.43 1.50
CA GLY A 323 -0.61 31.35 2.50
C GLY A 323 0.40 30.33 2.02
N GLY A 324 1.11 29.68 2.93
CA GLY A 324 1.98 28.52 2.64
C GLY A 324 1.17 27.26 2.32
N GLY A 325 1.72 26.35 1.52
CA GLY A 325 1.11 25.05 1.26
C GLY A 325 1.26 24.10 2.46
N GLY A 326 0.34 23.16 2.60
CA GLY A 326 0.45 22.07 3.58
C GLY A 326 1.42 20.97 3.12
N ALA A 327 2.01 20.25 4.06
CA ALA A 327 2.84 19.08 3.76
C ALA A 327 2.00 17.90 3.29
N GLY A 328 2.56 17.02 2.47
CA GLY A 328 1.97 15.74 2.10
C GLY A 328 1.92 14.76 3.28
N GLY A 329 0.96 13.85 3.29
CA GLY A 329 0.87 12.79 4.28
C GLY A 329 1.85 11.66 4.00
N GLN A 330 2.22 10.91 5.04
CA GLN A 330 3.04 9.71 4.96
C GLN A 330 2.23 8.59 4.30
N GLY A 331 2.87 7.73 3.49
CA GLY A 331 2.27 6.52 2.96
C GLY A 331 2.02 5.48 4.07
N GLY A 332 1.04 4.63 3.88
CA GLY A 332 0.75 3.52 4.77
C GLY A 332 1.78 2.41 4.64
N HIS A 333 1.99 1.65 5.70
CA HIS A 333 2.85 0.47 5.67
C HIS A 333 2.18 -0.67 4.91
N GLY A 334 2.95 -1.54 4.26
CA GLY A 334 2.43 -2.76 3.64
C GLY A 334 1.97 -3.77 4.69
N GLY A 335 1.02 -4.64 4.32
CA GLY A 335 0.55 -5.73 5.17
C GLY A 335 1.56 -6.87 5.27
N THR A 336 1.55 -7.62 6.36
CA THR A 336 2.38 -8.82 6.53
C THR A 336 1.92 -9.94 5.59
N GLY A 337 2.84 -10.69 4.99
CA GLY A 337 2.51 -11.90 4.21
C GLY A 337 1.96 -13.02 5.10
N GLY A 338 1.17 -13.93 4.52
CA GLY A 338 0.64 -15.11 5.20
C GLY A 338 1.74 -16.13 5.49
N ASP A 339 1.61 -16.89 6.56
CA ASP A 339 2.50 -18.01 6.84
C ASP A 339 2.24 -19.19 5.89
N SER A 340 3.22 -20.09 5.73
CA SER A 340 3.07 -21.34 5.01
C SER A 340 3.32 -22.53 5.93
N TYR A 341 2.73 -23.67 5.60
CA TYR A 341 2.83 -24.90 6.40
C TYR A 341 3.18 -26.11 5.54
N PHE A 342 3.99 -26.99 6.10
CA PHE A 342 4.30 -28.28 5.47
C PHE A 342 4.62 -29.37 6.53
N ASP A 343 3.94 -30.53 6.47
CA ASP A 343 4.22 -31.69 7.32
C ASP A 343 5.10 -32.71 6.59
N ALA A 344 6.42 -32.63 6.78
CA ALA A 344 7.40 -33.51 6.17
C ALA A 344 7.30 -34.98 6.61
N ARG A 345 6.52 -35.28 7.67
CA ARG A 345 6.29 -36.69 8.12
C ARG A 345 5.21 -37.36 7.27
N LYS A 346 4.36 -36.61 6.60
CA LYS A 346 3.18 -37.10 5.85
C LYS A 346 3.31 -36.95 4.34
N ALA A 347 4.15 -36.02 3.89
CA ALA A 347 4.39 -35.77 2.49
C ALA A 347 5.87 -35.47 2.23
N THR A 348 6.28 -35.62 0.98
CA THR A 348 7.63 -35.28 0.53
C THR A 348 7.60 -33.94 -0.17
N LEU A 349 8.37 -32.95 0.33
CA LEU A 349 8.54 -31.66 -0.33
C LEU A 349 9.40 -31.84 -1.58
N VAL A 350 8.90 -31.40 -2.72
CA VAL A 350 9.63 -31.37 -4.01
C VAL A 350 10.32 -30.04 -4.21
N SER A 351 9.57 -28.97 -4.05
CA SER A 351 10.08 -27.60 -4.12
C SER A 351 9.20 -26.66 -3.31
N ALA A 352 9.79 -25.55 -2.85
CA ALA A 352 9.06 -24.44 -2.28
C ALA A 352 9.72 -23.15 -2.72
N ASP A 353 8.91 -22.16 -3.11
CA ASP A 353 9.35 -20.87 -3.56
C ASP A 353 8.34 -19.80 -3.10
N VAL A 354 8.73 -18.51 -3.19
CA VAL A 354 7.86 -17.36 -2.91
C VAL A 354 7.91 -16.46 -4.14
N ASN A 355 7.15 -16.84 -5.14
CA ASN A 355 7.18 -16.18 -6.46
C ASN A 355 5.80 -15.98 -7.09
N ASN A 356 4.72 -16.49 -6.48
CA ASN A 356 3.39 -16.38 -7.05
C ASN A 356 2.81 -14.96 -6.89
N THR A 357 2.57 -14.28 -8.00
CA THR A 357 1.89 -12.98 -8.07
C THR A 357 0.45 -13.12 -8.58
N GLY A 358 0.04 -14.33 -8.95
CA GLY A 358 -1.29 -14.63 -9.48
C GLY A 358 -2.30 -15.04 -8.39
N ALA A 359 -3.42 -15.61 -8.84
CA ALA A 359 -4.47 -16.12 -7.98
C ALA A 359 -4.02 -17.36 -7.18
N ALA A 360 -4.65 -17.58 -6.03
CA ALA A 360 -4.47 -18.81 -5.27
C ALA A 360 -5.06 -20.01 -5.98
N LYS A 361 -4.33 -21.14 -5.92
CA LYS A 361 -4.75 -22.38 -6.57
C LYS A 361 -4.15 -23.60 -5.88
N VAL A 362 -4.91 -24.69 -5.87
CA VAL A 362 -4.40 -26.04 -5.62
C VAL A 362 -4.57 -26.87 -6.87
N THR A 363 -3.47 -27.49 -7.35
CA THR A 363 -3.50 -28.48 -8.40
C THR A 363 -3.19 -29.85 -7.79
N ILE A 364 -4.07 -30.83 -7.96
CA ILE A 364 -3.85 -32.24 -7.63
C ILE A 364 -3.69 -33.00 -8.93
N ALA A 365 -2.56 -33.67 -9.12
CA ALA A 365 -2.31 -34.48 -10.29
C ALA A 365 -1.92 -35.91 -9.91
N TRP A 366 -2.20 -36.88 -10.79
CA TRP A 366 -1.95 -38.30 -10.59
C TRP A 366 -1.59 -39.00 -11.92
N GLY A 367 -1.03 -40.22 -11.82
CA GLY A 367 -0.64 -41.01 -12.99
C GLY A 367 0.87 -40.92 -13.29
N ASN A 368 1.25 -40.86 -14.56
CA ASN A 368 2.65 -40.80 -14.97
C ASN A 368 3.32 -39.48 -14.59
N HIS A 369 3.83 -39.37 -13.37
CA HIS A 369 4.62 -38.24 -12.95
C HIS A 369 6.11 -38.57 -13.10
N VAL A 370 6.79 -37.74 -13.92
CA VAL A 370 8.25 -37.68 -13.92
C VAL A 370 8.60 -36.64 -12.84
N PHE A 371 9.14 -37.13 -11.72
CA PHE A 371 9.65 -36.19 -10.71
C PHE A 371 10.96 -35.60 -11.21
N PRO A 372 11.17 -34.28 -11.03
CA PRO A 372 12.50 -33.75 -11.24
C PRO A 372 13.48 -34.51 -10.34
N ALA A 373 14.62 -34.90 -10.93
CA ALA A 373 15.68 -35.63 -10.26
C ALA A 373 16.40 -34.71 -9.25
#